data_2b8b71278907283867f8791015db94d2
#
_entry.id   2b8b71278907283867f8791015db94d2
#
_cell.length_a   1.000
_cell.length_b   1.000
_cell.length_c   1.000
_cell.angle_alpha   90.00
_cell.angle_beta   90.00
_cell.angle_gamma   90.00
#
_symmetry.space_group_name_H-M   'P 1'
#
loop_
_entity.id
_entity.type
_entity.pdbx_description
1 polymer ?
#
loop_
_entity_poly.entity_id
_entity_poly.type
_entity_poly.pdbx_seq_one_letter_code
_entity_poly.pdbx_strand_id
1 'polypeptide(L)'
;KENINFNKKVVSAHWRSEDDLWKVVIKDNISEEEKEVTCNFLFMCTGYYKYENGYTPDFPGIENFNGQVIHPQHWPENLNYENKKVIVIGSGATAATIVPELSKKTKYVTMLQRSPTYFVSYPDIDSLANRLRKILPKSLAYTIIRLRNVFFQQWLYTICRKYPKFIKKRLLKAVKDVLPNANIEKDFNPRYNPWEQRMCLVPNGDLFESIKSNGVKIETDEIEYFQNNGIKLKSSKELEADIVITATGLNLQQFGGTEIFVDNNKINPAETMTYKSMMFSGIPNFANSFGYINASWTLKADLTCEFVCKLLNHMDKNGFSSCVPKPDQSVKEQEDWLASEFSSGYIHRAIHLFPKTGDKSPWTNNQNYFKDFYEIKFGKVNDGAISFKQEKIA
;
A
#
# COMPACT_ATOMS: atom_id res chain seq x y z
N LYS A 1 -23.44 -2.87 -11.27
CA LYS A 1 -22.67 -2.00 -12.20
C LYS A 1 -23.37 -0.65 -12.43
N GLU A 2 -24.70 -0.60 -12.30
CA GLU A 2 -25.51 0.60 -12.54
C GLU A 2 -25.18 1.78 -11.59
N ASN A 3 -24.70 1.49 -10.39
CA ASN A 3 -24.34 2.49 -9.37
C ASN A 3 -22.84 2.88 -9.38
N ILE A 4 -22.09 2.51 -10.43
CA ILE A 4 -20.66 2.86 -10.56
C ILE A 4 -20.51 3.90 -11.65
N ASN A 5 -20.05 5.09 -11.26
CA ASN A 5 -19.77 6.18 -12.17
C ASN A 5 -18.26 6.27 -12.41
N PHE A 6 -17.82 6.05 -13.64
CA PHE A 6 -16.44 6.16 -14.06
C PHE A 6 -16.08 7.61 -14.43
N ASN A 7 -14.79 7.89 -14.54
CA ASN A 7 -14.24 9.21 -14.89
C ASN A 7 -14.69 10.33 -13.96
N LYS A 8 -14.96 10.00 -12.70
CA LYS A 8 -15.37 10.96 -11.67
C LYS A 8 -14.32 11.03 -10.57
N LYS A 9 -13.85 12.24 -10.27
CA LYS A 9 -12.94 12.53 -9.17
C LYS A 9 -13.71 13.25 -8.06
N VAL A 10 -13.65 12.74 -6.85
CA VAL A 10 -14.14 13.48 -5.67
C VAL A 10 -13.09 14.52 -5.31
N VAL A 11 -13.48 15.79 -5.34
CA VAL A 11 -12.59 16.94 -5.07
C VAL A 11 -12.64 17.32 -3.61
N SER A 12 -13.86 17.48 -3.07
CA SER A 12 -14.07 17.83 -1.67
C SER A 12 -15.34 17.20 -1.14
N ALA A 13 -15.42 17.06 0.18
CA ALA A 13 -16.61 16.61 0.89
C ALA A 13 -16.81 17.49 2.15
N HIS A 14 -18.02 18.01 2.31
CA HIS A 14 -18.39 18.96 3.34
C HIS A 14 -19.53 18.39 4.19
N TRP A 15 -19.25 18.08 5.45
CA TRP A 15 -20.27 17.73 6.43
C TRP A 15 -20.98 18.96 6.96
N ARG A 16 -22.29 18.90 7.03
CA ARG A 16 -23.15 19.94 7.63
C ARG A 16 -23.90 19.36 8.82
N SER A 17 -23.52 19.76 10.02
CA SER A 17 -24.14 19.29 11.27
C SER A 17 -25.58 19.78 11.47
N GLU A 18 -26.00 20.79 10.69
CA GLU A 18 -27.38 21.26 10.68
C GLU A 18 -28.32 20.26 10.01
N ASP A 19 -27.87 19.68 8.89
CA ASP A 19 -28.66 18.79 8.03
C ASP A 19 -28.30 17.30 8.23
N ASP A 20 -27.24 16.99 8.99
CA ASP A 20 -26.65 15.67 9.15
C ASP A 20 -26.33 15.00 7.80
N LEU A 21 -25.77 15.76 6.86
CA LEU A 21 -25.49 15.35 5.50
C LEU A 21 -24.09 15.74 5.03
N TRP A 22 -23.51 14.90 4.19
CA TRP A 22 -22.36 15.22 3.37
C TRP A 22 -22.79 15.85 2.06
N LYS A 23 -22.15 16.97 1.67
CA LYS A 23 -22.16 17.52 0.32
C LYS A 23 -20.82 17.20 -0.33
N VAL A 24 -20.85 16.44 -1.41
CA VAL A 24 -19.67 15.91 -2.08
C VAL A 24 -19.54 16.55 -3.45
N VAL A 25 -18.43 17.24 -3.69
CA VAL A 25 -18.11 17.85 -4.98
C VAL A 25 -17.36 16.82 -5.84
N ILE A 26 -17.94 16.50 -6.96
CA ILE A 26 -17.43 15.52 -7.92
C ILE A 26 -17.10 16.24 -9.24
N LYS A 27 -15.87 16.10 -9.70
CA LYS A 27 -15.41 16.59 -10.99
C LYS A 27 -15.46 15.48 -12.03
N ASP A 28 -16.02 15.76 -13.18
CA ASP A 28 -15.94 14.90 -14.36
C ASP A 28 -14.58 15.09 -15.04
N ASN A 29 -13.80 14.01 -15.17
CA ASN A 29 -12.46 14.09 -15.77
C ASN A 29 -12.47 14.25 -17.32
N ILE A 30 -13.66 14.22 -17.95
CA ILE A 30 -13.82 14.38 -19.40
C ILE A 30 -14.33 15.78 -19.71
N SER A 31 -15.46 16.18 -19.10
CA SER A 31 -16.05 17.50 -19.33
C SER A 31 -15.46 18.63 -18.46
N GLU A 32 -14.64 18.27 -17.44
CA GLU A 32 -14.10 19.19 -16.44
C GLU A 32 -15.18 19.84 -15.52
N GLU A 33 -16.46 19.51 -15.71
CA GLU A 33 -17.57 20.06 -14.94
C GLU A 33 -17.61 19.50 -13.53
N GLU A 34 -17.96 20.36 -12.58
CA GLU A 34 -18.17 19.97 -11.18
C GLU A 34 -19.67 19.82 -10.89
N LYS A 35 -19.99 18.79 -10.11
CA LYS A 35 -21.35 18.52 -9.64
C LYS A 35 -21.33 18.22 -8.14
N GLU A 36 -22.29 18.80 -7.42
CA GLU A 36 -22.54 18.46 -6.02
C GLU A 36 -23.56 17.32 -5.93
N VAL A 37 -23.26 16.34 -5.06
CA VAL A 37 -24.18 15.27 -4.64
C VAL A 37 -24.22 15.20 -3.13
N THR A 38 -25.30 14.68 -2.56
CA THR A 38 -25.45 14.52 -1.12
C THR A 38 -25.48 13.05 -0.72
N CYS A 39 -24.98 12.74 0.49
CA CYS A 39 -25.10 11.41 1.07
C CYS A 39 -25.11 11.50 2.62
N ASN A 40 -25.72 10.50 3.25
CA ASN A 40 -25.79 10.40 4.71
C ASN A 40 -24.52 9.84 5.32
N PHE A 41 -23.77 9.02 4.57
CA PHE A 41 -22.53 8.38 5.03
C PHE A 41 -21.50 8.37 3.90
N LEU A 42 -20.27 8.78 4.19
CA LEU A 42 -19.16 8.79 3.24
C LEU A 42 -18.17 7.67 3.56
N PHE A 43 -18.06 6.68 2.66
CA PHE A 43 -17.12 5.59 2.80
C PHE A 43 -16.02 5.68 1.75
N MET A 44 -14.81 6.05 2.18
CA MET A 44 -13.66 6.23 1.30
C MET A 44 -12.91 4.91 1.08
N CYS A 45 -12.71 4.55 -0.18
CA CYS A 45 -11.97 3.35 -0.60
C CYS A 45 -10.81 3.71 -1.56
N THR A 46 -10.22 4.87 -1.39
CA THR A 46 -9.24 5.48 -2.31
C THR A 46 -7.82 4.92 -2.17
N GLY A 47 -7.57 4.06 -1.17
CA GLY A 47 -6.20 3.67 -0.84
C GLY A 47 -5.40 4.83 -0.24
N TYR A 48 -4.08 4.80 -0.39
CA TYR A 48 -3.18 5.78 0.23
C TYR A 48 -2.02 6.22 -0.68
N TYR A 49 -2.08 5.90 -1.96
CA TYR A 49 -1.09 6.38 -2.92
C TYR A 49 -1.60 7.62 -3.66
N LYS A 50 -0.69 8.53 -3.93
CA LYS A 50 -0.95 9.67 -4.80
C LYS A 50 -1.03 9.19 -6.24
N TYR A 51 -2.15 9.52 -6.93
CA TYR A 51 -2.39 9.06 -8.30
C TYR A 51 -1.64 9.88 -9.34
N GLU A 52 -1.44 11.17 -9.06
CA GLU A 52 -0.91 12.12 -10.03
C GLU A 52 0.58 11.93 -10.29
N ASN A 53 1.35 11.49 -9.30
CA ASN A 53 2.79 11.26 -9.48
C ASN A 53 3.37 10.28 -8.46
N GLY A 54 4.34 9.49 -8.90
CA GLY A 54 5.20 8.70 -8.05
C GLY A 54 6.36 9.52 -7.48
N TYR A 55 7.22 8.85 -6.74
CA TYR A 55 8.40 9.46 -6.14
C TYR A 55 9.63 9.21 -7.01
N THR A 56 10.19 10.26 -7.56
CA THR A 56 11.52 10.26 -8.17
C THR A 56 12.43 11.18 -7.35
N PRO A 57 13.55 10.70 -6.82
CA PRO A 57 14.55 11.58 -6.22
C PRO A 57 15.07 12.61 -7.22
N ASP A 58 15.56 13.71 -6.71
CA ASP A 58 16.32 14.68 -7.51
C ASP A 58 17.70 14.07 -7.81
N PHE A 59 17.84 13.54 -9.01
CA PHE A 59 19.09 12.96 -9.48
C PHE A 59 19.91 14.01 -10.21
N PRO A 60 21.16 14.31 -9.77
CA PRO A 60 21.99 15.29 -10.43
C PRO A 60 22.16 14.99 -11.93
N GLY A 61 21.92 15.97 -12.78
CA GLY A 61 22.12 15.87 -14.22
C GLY A 61 21.10 15.06 -14.98
N ILE A 62 19.95 14.70 -14.38
CA ILE A 62 18.90 13.92 -15.05
C ILE A 62 18.40 14.60 -16.34
N GLU A 63 18.43 15.92 -16.38
CA GLU A 63 18.07 16.74 -17.53
C GLU A 63 19.07 16.64 -18.71
N ASN A 64 20.29 16.16 -18.45
CA ASN A 64 21.31 15.97 -19.49
C ASN A 64 21.17 14.61 -20.21
N PHE A 65 20.33 13.71 -19.70
CA PHE A 65 20.18 12.39 -20.29
C PHE A 65 19.38 12.47 -21.60
N ASN A 66 19.99 12.04 -22.71
CA ASN A 66 19.37 12.09 -24.05
C ASN A 66 18.31 11.01 -24.27
N GLY A 67 18.24 9.98 -23.42
CA GLY A 67 17.26 8.91 -23.49
C GLY A 67 15.95 9.29 -22.83
N GLN A 68 15.06 8.30 -22.66
CA GLN A 68 13.78 8.48 -21.98
C GLN A 68 13.89 8.14 -20.49
N VAL A 69 13.36 9.03 -19.64
CA VAL A 69 13.19 8.76 -18.20
C VAL A 69 11.71 8.54 -17.93
N ILE A 70 11.35 7.39 -17.33
CA ILE A 70 9.97 6.96 -17.15
C ILE A 70 9.75 6.56 -15.69
N HIS A 71 8.66 7.06 -15.09
CA HIS A 71 8.15 6.51 -13.84
C HIS A 71 7.08 5.45 -14.15
N PRO A 72 7.12 4.24 -13.54
CA PRO A 72 6.21 3.13 -13.85
C PRO A 72 4.72 3.45 -13.66
N GLN A 73 4.38 4.44 -12.84
CA GLN A 73 3.00 4.88 -12.64
C GLN A 73 2.41 5.57 -13.88
N HIS A 74 3.26 6.11 -14.74
CA HIS A 74 2.91 6.78 -16.01
C HIS A 74 3.63 6.11 -17.16
N TRP A 75 3.32 4.82 -17.36
CA TRP A 75 3.91 4.06 -18.44
C TRP A 75 3.38 4.51 -19.80
N PRO A 76 4.24 4.94 -20.75
CA PRO A 76 3.78 5.32 -22.07
C PRO A 76 3.26 4.11 -22.84
N GLU A 77 2.06 4.20 -23.41
CA GLU A 77 1.43 3.08 -24.14
C GLU A 77 2.28 2.60 -25.34
N ASN A 78 2.96 3.52 -26.02
CA ASN A 78 3.77 3.24 -27.22
C ASN A 78 5.28 3.19 -26.92
N LEU A 79 5.69 2.84 -25.70
CA LEU A 79 7.09 2.75 -25.37
C LEU A 79 7.77 1.60 -26.13
N ASN A 80 8.68 1.95 -27.04
CA ASN A 80 9.53 0.96 -27.71
C ASN A 80 10.80 0.72 -26.92
N TYR A 81 10.89 -0.44 -26.29
CA TYR A 81 12.06 -0.90 -25.53
C TYR A 81 12.75 -2.14 -26.14
N GLU A 82 12.33 -2.58 -27.34
CA GLU A 82 12.94 -3.70 -28.04
C GLU A 82 14.39 -3.39 -28.41
N ASN A 83 15.29 -4.34 -28.10
CA ASN A 83 16.73 -4.22 -28.32
C ASN A 83 17.39 -2.97 -27.66
N LYS A 84 16.73 -2.31 -26.71
CA LYS A 84 17.24 -1.17 -25.96
C LYS A 84 18.03 -1.59 -24.73
N LYS A 85 18.96 -0.74 -24.29
CA LYS A 85 19.64 -0.82 -23.00
C LYS A 85 18.78 -0.11 -21.97
N VAL A 86 18.30 -0.85 -20.96
CA VAL A 86 17.37 -0.30 -19.97
C VAL A 86 18.01 -0.34 -18.58
N ILE A 87 17.96 0.77 -17.86
CA ILE A 87 18.27 0.81 -16.44
C ILE A 87 16.96 0.96 -15.65
N VAL A 88 16.74 0.06 -14.68
CA VAL A 88 15.64 0.18 -13.71
C VAL A 88 16.23 0.54 -12.36
N ILE A 89 15.95 1.77 -11.91
CA ILE A 89 16.45 2.28 -10.61
C ILE A 89 15.48 1.86 -9.50
N GLY A 90 15.95 1.00 -8.62
CA GLY A 90 15.20 0.48 -7.47
C GLY A 90 15.30 -1.03 -7.32
N SER A 91 14.94 -1.53 -6.14
CA SER A 91 14.91 -2.95 -5.79
C SER A 91 13.59 -3.38 -5.14
N GLY A 92 12.59 -2.51 -5.14
CA GLY A 92 11.27 -2.80 -4.57
C GLY A 92 10.40 -3.71 -5.46
N ALA A 93 9.15 -3.92 -5.05
CA ALA A 93 8.20 -4.78 -5.75
C ALA A 93 8.03 -4.38 -7.23
N THR A 94 8.00 -3.08 -7.53
CA THR A 94 7.89 -2.57 -8.91
C THR A 94 9.07 -3.03 -9.77
N ALA A 95 10.30 -2.85 -9.29
CA ALA A 95 11.50 -3.29 -10.01
C ALA A 95 11.50 -4.82 -10.18
N ALA A 96 11.21 -5.57 -9.10
CA ALA A 96 11.14 -7.03 -9.13
C ALA A 96 10.15 -7.58 -10.16
N THR A 97 9.08 -6.84 -10.46
CA THR A 97 8.07 -7.22 -11.45
C THR A 97 8.43 -6.79 -12.87
N ILE A 98 8.93 -5.56 -13.04
CA ILE A 98 9.20 -4.99 -14.36
C ILE A 98 10.47 -5.59 -14.99
N VAL A 99 11.51 -5.83 -14.21
CA VAL A 99 12.81 -6.29 -14.69
C VAL A 99 12.74 -7.61 -15.46
N PRO A 100 12.06 -8.66 -14.96
CA PRO A 100 11.91 -9.91 -15.72
C PRO A 100 11.16 -9.74 -17.04
N GLU A 101 10.10 -8.92 -17.03
CA GLU A 101 9.30 -8.68 -18.24
C GLU A 101 10.08 -7.91 -19.31
N LEU A 102 10.81 -6.88 -18.91
CA LEU A 102 11.64 -6.12 -19.82
C LEU A 102 12.74 -6.97 -20.44
N SER A 103 13.36 -7.87 -19.66
CA SER A 103 14.47 -8.71 -20.12
C SER A 103 14.12 -9.63 -21.29
N LYS A 104 12.82 -9.87 -21.53
CA LYS A 104 12.35 -10.73 -22.64
C LYS A 104 12.53 -10.07 -24.01
N LYS A 105 12.60 -8.74 -24.09
CA LYS A 105 12.61 -8.00 -25.37
C LYS A 105 13.74 -7.00 -25.49
N THR A 106 14.32 -6.56 -24.38
CA THR A 106 15.42 -5.59 -24.36
C THR A 106 16.75 -6.24 -24.74
N LYS A 107 17.72 -5.42 -25.12
CA LYS A 107 19.10 -5.90 -25.32
C LYS A 107 19.71 -6.42 -24.01
N TYR A 108 19.52 -5.68 -22.93
CA TYR A 108 19.75 -6.07 -21.53
C TYR A 108 19.08 -5.07 -20.58
N VAL A 109 18.82 -5.54 -19.36
CA VAL A 109 18.32 -4.72 -18.27
C VAL A 109 19.36 -4.65 -17.15
N THR A 110 19.68 -3.45 -16.68
CA THR A 110 20.43 -3.26 -15.44
C THR A 110 19.48 -2.85 -14.33
N MET A 111 19.31 -3.70 -13.31
CA MET A 111 18.63 -3.33 -12.07
C MET A 111 19.63 -2.61 -11.17
N LEU A 112 19.53 -1.27 -11.09
CA LEU A 112 20.39 -0.41 -10.27
C LEU A 112 19.72 -0.18 -8.93
N GLN A 113 20.37 -0.61 -7.86
CA GLN A 113 19.85 -0.47 -6.50
C GLN A 113 20.87 0.20 -5.57
N ARG A 114 20.42 1.12 -4.72
CA ARG A 114 21.25 1.70 -3.66
C ARG A 114 21.50 0.71 -2.52
N SER A 115 20.51 -0.12 -2.24
CA SER A 115 20.57 -1.18 -1.24
C SER A 115 19.69 -2.35 -1.67
N PRO A 116 20.09 -3.59 -1.35
CA PRO A 116 19.30 -4.76 -1.67
C PRO A 116 17.96 -4.82 -0.93
N THR A 117 17.09 -5.69 -1.43
CA THR A 117 15.82 -6.08 -0.78
C THR A 117 15.76 -7.60 -0.64
N TYR A 118 14.89 -8.11 0.24
CA TYR A 118 14.63 -9.56 0.31
C TYR A 118 13.72 -9.98 -0.83
N PHE A 119 14.21 -10.91 -1.67
CA PHE A 119 13.42 -11.56 -2.70
C PHE A 119 13.05 -12.97 -2.27
N VAL A 120 11.79 -13.34 -2.45
CA VAL A 120 11.26 -14.66 -2.09
C VAL A 120 10.57 -15.26 -3.29
N SER A 121 11.13 -16.36 -3.83
CA SER A 121 10.44 -17.14 -4.87
C SER A 121 9.22 -17.83 -4.29
N TYR A 122 8.08 -17.66 -4.93
CA TYR A 122 6.83 -18.27 -4.54
C TYR A 122 6.04 -18.73 -5.78
N PRO A 123 5.44 -19.94 -5.78
CA PRO A 123 4.61 -20.37 -6.89
C PRO A 123 3.44 -19.42 -7.15
N ASP A 124 3.16 -19.09 -8.40
CA ASP A 124 2.01 -18.30 -8.83
C ASP A 124 0.70 -19.09 -8.74
N ILE A 125 0.79 -20.42 -8.80
CA ILE A 125 -0.34 -21.35 -8.73
C ILE A 125 -0.39 -22.05 -7.38
N ASP A 126 -1.48 -21.89 -6.65
CA ASP A 126 -1.78 -22.65 -5.44
C ASP A 126 -2.41 -24.02 -5.78
N SER A 127 -1.58 -25.03 -5.96
CA SER A 127 -2.00 -26.38 -6.33
C SER A 127 -2.95 -27.00 -5.30
N LEU A 128 -2.75 -26.74 -4.01
CA LEU A 128 -3.64 -27.24 -2.95
C LEU A 128 -5.02 -26.59 -3.03
N ALA A 129 -5.05 -25.26 -3.22
CA ALA A 129 -6.32 -24.55 -3.41
C ALA A 129 -7.10 -25.08 -4.62
N ASN A 130 -6.39 -25.35 -5.73
CA ASN A 130 -7.01 -25.90 -6.93
C ASN A 130 -7.55 -27.32 -6.72
N ARG A 131 -6.87 -28.16 -5.93
CA ARG A 131 -7.38 -29.50 -5.55
C ARG A 131 -8.60 -29.38 -4.66
N LEU A 132 -8.57 -28.55 -3.64
CA LEU A 132 -9.70 -28.35 -2.73
C LEU A 132 -10.96 -27.85 -3.46
N ARG A 133 -10.80 -26.92 -4.40
CA ARG A 133 -11.91 -26.42 -5.23
C ARG A 133 -12.56 -27.47 -6.12
N LYS A 134 -11.81 -28.55 -6.48
CA LYS A 134 -12.34 -29.66 -7.28
C LYS A 134 -13.10 -30.69 -6.44
N ILE A 135 -12.78 -30.80 -5.15
CA ILE A 135 -13.28 -31.88 -4.27
C ILE A 135 -14.39 -31.37 -3.34
N LEU A 136 -14.30 -30.12 -2.90
CA LEU A 136 -15.20 -29.54 -1.90
C LEU A 136 -16.19 -28.53 -2.51
N PRO A 137 -17.35 -28.33 -1.87
CA PRO A 137 -18.24 -27.22 -2.19
C PRO A 137 -17.48 -25.87 -2.17
N LYS A 138 -17.83 -24.97 -3.08
CA LYS A 138 -17.11 -23.68 -3.28
C LYS A 138 -16.92 -22.87 -2.00
N SER A 139 -17.96 -22.77 -1.17
CA SER A 139 -17.93 -22.03 0.10
C SER A 139 -16.98 -22.66 1.12
N LEU A 140 -17.00 -23.99 1.24
CA LEU A 140 -16.12 -24.71 2.17
C LEU A 140 -14.66 -24.64 1.72
N ALA A 141 -14.38 -24.87 0.41
CA ALA A 141 -13.06 -24.72 -0.16
C ALA A 141 -12.52 -23.30 0.07
N TYR A 142 -13.33 -22.25 -0.18
CA TYR A 142 -12.97 -20.86 0.06
C TYR A 142 -12.60 -20.62 1.52
N THR A 143 -13.43 -21.08 2.46
CA THR A 143 -13.18 -20.89 3.90
C THR A 143 -11.89 -21.54 4.35
N ILE A 144 -11.64 -22.80 3.96
CA ILE A 144 -10.42 -23.54 4.33
C ILE A 144 -9.18 -22.85 3.75
N ILE A 145 -9.20 -22.48 2.46
CA ILE A 145 -8.07 -21.82 1.79
C ILE A 145 -7.81 -20.46 2.44
N ARG A 146 -8.85 -19.67 2.71
CA ARG A 146 -8.73 -18.37 3.36
C ARG A 146 -8.09 -18.49 4.75
N LEU A 147 -8.61 -19.39 5.60
CA LEU A 147 -8.05 -19.62 6.94
C LEU A 147 -6.59 -20.05 6.88
N ARG A 148 -6.26 -21.03 6.02
CA ARG A 148 -4.88 -21.47 5.81
C ARG A 148 -3.96 -20.29 5.46
N ASN A 149 -4.36 -19.45 4.52
CA ASN A 149 -3.55 -18.34 4.06
C ASN A 149 -3.40 -17.25 5.14
N VAL A 150 -4.45 -16.96 5.90
CA VAL A 150 -4.39 -16.03 7.03
C VAL A 150 -3.42 -16.53 8.10
N PHE A 151 -3.56 -17.80 8.51
CA PHE A 151 -2.65 -18.40 9.50
C PHE A 151 -1.21 -18.42 8.99
N PHE A 152 -0.98 -18.78 7.74
CA PHE A 152 0.37 -18.83 7.16
C PHE A 152 1.01 -17.43 7.12
N GLN A 153 0.29 -16.40 6.69
CA GLN A 153 0.81 -15.02 6.66
C GLN A 153 1.15 -14.51 8.06
N GLN A 154 0.26 -14.71 9.03
CA GLN A 154 0.49 -14.28 10.40
C GLN A 154 1.65 -15.04 11.06
N TRP A 155 1.75 -16.35 10.82
CA TRP A 155 2.84 -17.19 11.30
C TRP A 155 4.18 -16.74 10.69
N LEU A 156 4.22 -16.52 9.36
CA LEU A 156 5.43 -16.07 8.67
C LEU A 156 5.91 -14.72 9.20
N TYR A 157 5.00 -13.76 9.35
CA TYR A 157 5.31 -12.47 9.95
C TYR A 157 5.90 -12.62 11.36
N THR A 158 5.22 -13.40 12.20
CA THR A 158 5.65 -13.62 13.59
C THR A 158 7.04 -14.26 13.68
N ILE A 159 7.32 -15.27 12.84
CA ILE A 159 8.64 -15.92 12.82
C ILE A 159 9.72 -14.96 12.32
N CYS A 160 9.45 -14.17 11.28
CA CYS A 160 10.39 -13.17 10.77
C CYS A 160 10.77 -12.15 11.85
N ARG A 161 9.79 -11.67 12.64
CA ARG A 161 10.03 -10.72 13.72
C ARG A 161 10.70 -11.35 14.95
N LYS A 162 10.37 -12.61 15.28
CA LYS A 162 10.89 -13.30 16.46
C LYS A 162 12.29 -13.88 16.25
N TYR A 163 12.58 -14.37 15.05
CA TYR A 163 13.85 -15.02 14.72
C TYR A 163 14.52 -14.41 13.47
N PRO A 164 14.75 -13.09 13.43
CA PRO A 164 15.15 -12.40 12.22
C PRO A 164 16.47 -12.91 11.63
N LYS A 165 17.49 -13.16 12.47
CA LYS A 165 18.80 -13.65 12.04
C LYS A 165 18.72 -15.03 11.36
N PHE A 166 17.90 -15.92 11.91
CA PHE A 166 17.69 -17.25 11.36
C PHE A 166 16.98 -17.19 10.01
N ILE A 167 15.90 -16.41 9.91
CA ILE A 167 15.15 -16.25 8.66
C ILE A 167 16.01 -15.56 7.60
N LYS A 168 16.74 -14.49 7.96
CA LYS A 168 17.69 -13.83 7.07
C LYS A 168 18.67 -14.82 6.45
N LYS A 169 19.31 -15.65 7.27
CA LYS A 169 20.24 -16.70 6.79
C LYS A 169 19.59 -17.68 5.82
N ARG A 170 18.32 -18.08 6.10
CA ARG A 170 17.55 -18.97 5.21
C ARG A 170 17.23 -18.31 3.88
N LEU A 171 16.79 -17.05 3.89
CA LEU A 171 16.47 -16.28 2.68
C LEU A 171 17.71 -16.11 1.80
N LEU A 172 18.84 -15.70 2.37
CA LEU A 172 20.09 -15.52 1.62
C LEU A 172 20.61 -16.83 1.07
N LYS A 173 20.50 -17.95 1.84
CA LYS A 173 20.83 -19.27 1.36
C LYS A 173 19.97 -19.66 0.17
N ALA A 174 18.66 -19.45 0.21
CA ALA A 174 17.76 -19.77 -0.88
C ALA A 174 18.15 -19.02 -2.18
N VAL A 175 18.53 -17.73 -2.08
CA VAL A 175 19.05 -16.99 -3.23
C VAL A 175 20.38 -17.56 -3.72
N LYS A 176 21.30 -17.92 -2.81
CA LYS A 176 22.59 -18.52 -3.18
C LYS A 176 22.44 -19.85 -3.89
N ASP A 177 21.50 -20.69 -3.44
CA ASP A 177 21.22 -21.99 -4.05
C ASP A 177 20.71 -21.83 -5.49
N VAL A 178 19.97 -20.74 -5.79
CA VAL A 178 19.45 -20.43 -7.13
C VAL A 178 20.48 -19.67 -7.98
N LEU A 179 21.25 -18.75 -7.39
CA LEU A 179 22.25 -17.91 -8.05
C LEU A 179 23.65 -18.15 -7.46
N PRO A 180 24.31 -19.30 -7.74
CA PRO A 180 25.58 -19.68 -7.09
C PRO A 180 26.73 -18.73 -7.37
N ASN A 181 26.70 -18.01 -8.50
CA ASN A 181 27.74 -17.10 -8.94
C ASN A 181 27.48 -15.63 -8.54
N ALA A 182 26.33 -15.31 -7.93
CA ALA A 182 26.01 -13.95 -7.52
C ALA A 182 26.76 -13.54 -6.25
N ASN A 183 27.07 -12.25 -6.13
CA ASN A 183 27.61 -11.67 -4.91
C ASN A 183 26.46 -11.42 -3.91
N ILE A 184 26.16 -12.44 -3.11
CA ILE A 184 25.01 -12.42 -2.18
C ILE A 184 25.16 -11.27 -1.16
N GLU A 185 26.35 -11.02 -0.65
CA GLU A 185 26.58 -9.99 0.37
C GLU A 185 26.35 -8.57 -0.19
N LYS A 186 26.79 -8.31 -1.40
CA LYS A 186 26.62 -7.00 -2.05
C LYS A 186 25.20 -6.80 -2.55
N ASP A 187 24.62 -7.81 -3.25
CA ASP A 187 23.48 -7.59 -4.13
C ASP A 187 22.14 -8.12 -3.56
N PHE A 188 22.19 -8.95 -2.50
CA PHE A 188 21.00 -9.60 -1.95
C PHE A 188 20.90 -9.55 -0.42
N ASN A 189 21.86 -8.94 0.28
CA ASN A 189 21.87 -8.87 1.74
C ASN A 189 21.44 -7.49 2.24
N PRO A 190 20.14 -7.25 2.53
CA PRO A 190 19.66 -6.00 3.06
C PRO A 190 20.28 -5.67 4.44
N ARG A 191 20.43 -4.38 4.74
CA ARG A 191 20.90 -3.90 6.06
C ARG A 191 19.85 -4.05 7.17
N TYR A 192 18.59 -4.29 6.81
CA TYR A 192 17.44 -4.44 7.69
C TYR A 192 17.05 -5.91 7.86
N ASN A 193 16.21 -6.22 8.84
CA ASN A 193 15.72 -7.57 9.09
C ASN A 193 14.49 -7.91 8.24
N PRO A 194 14.19 -9.21 8.02
CA PRO A 194 12.97 -9.62 7.34
C PRO A 194 11.71 -9.02 7.99
N TRP A 195 10.82 -8.45 7.18
CA TRP A 195 9.60 -7.74 7.60
C TRP A 195 9.79 -6.39 8.33
N GLU A 196 10.98 -5.84 8.43
CA GLU A 196 11.15 -4.41 8.72
C GLU A 196 10.82 -3.54 7.50
N GLN A 197 10.95 -4.14 6.31
CA GLN A 197 10.38 -3.65 5.05
C GLN A 197 9.71 -4.82 4.35
N ARG A 198 8.86 -4.54 3.35
CA ARG A 198 8.18 -5.60 2.60
C ARG A 198 9.19 -6.48 1.88
N MET A 199 9.03 -7.79 2.01
CA MET A 199 9.73 -8.76 1.18
C MET A 199 9.07 -8.78 -0.21
N CYS A 200 9.88 -8.79 -1.26
CA CYS A 200 9.41 -8.86 -2.63
C CYS A 200 9.17 -10.32 -3.03
N LEU A 201 7.91 -10.65 -3.35
CA LEU A 201 7.57 -11.95 -3.91
C LEU A 201 7.93 -11.97 -5.40
N VAL A 202 8.62 -13.02 -5.81
CA VAL A 202 9.06 -13.27 -7.18
C VAL A 202 8.32 -14.50 -7.68
N PRO A 203 7.29 -14.33 -8.54
CA PRO A 203 6.49 -15.46 -9.03
C PRO A 203 7.36 -16.47 -9.78
N ASN A 204 7.29 -17.73 -9.38
CA ASN A 204 8.09 -18.84 -9.97
C ASN A 204 9.60 -18.57 -10.07
N GLY A 205 10.12 -17.55 -9.38
CA GLY A 205 11.52 -17.17 -9.45
C GLY A 205 11.94 -16.46 -10.74
N ASP A 206 11.01 -15.82 -11.45
CA ASP A 206 11.22 -15.20 -12.77
C ASP A 206 12.38 -14.20 -12.81
N LEU A 207 12.54 -13.36 -11.77
CA LEU A 207 13.70 -12.47 -11.63
C LEU A 207 15.03 -13.26 -11.59
N PHE A 208 15.07 -14.34 -10.83
CA PHE A 208 16.29 -15.16 -10.73
C PHE A 208 16.61 -15.84 -12.05
N GLU A 209 15.61 -16.34 -12.77
CA GLU A 209 15.79 -16.94 -14.11
C GLU A 209 16.28 -15.89 -15.11
N SER A 210 15.78 -14.66 -15.04
CA SER A 210 16.24 -13.56 -15.90
C SER A 210 17.71 -13.18 -15.64
N ILE A 211 18.16 -13.27 -14.38
CA ILE A 211 19.55 -13.05 -14.01
C ILE A 211 20.43 -14.19 -14.52
N LYS A 212 20.00 -15.46 -14.36
CA LYS A 212 20.73 -16.63 -14.85
C LYS A 212 20.95 -16.62 -16.36
N SER A 213 19.94 -16.19 -17.12
CA SER A 213 20.01 -16.11 -18.59
C SER A 213 20.87 -14.96 -19.11
N ASN A 214 21.51 -14.20 -18.22
CA ASN A 214 22.27 -12.98 -18.51
C ASN A 214 21.46 -11.84 -19.17
N GLY A 215 20.14 -11.92 -19.17
CA GLY A 215 19.26 -10.83 -19.62
C GLY A 215 19.19 -9.67 -18.64
N VAL A 216 19.53 -9.93 -17.37
CA VAL A 216 19.51 -8.96 -16.27
C VAL A 216 20.84 -8.92 -15.56
N LYS A 217 21.35 -7.70 -15.33
CA LYS A 217 22.48 -7.40 -14.45
C LYS A 217 21.99 -6.67 -13.21
N ILE A 218 22.50 -7.05 -12.03
CA ILE A 218 22.28 -6.29 -10.81
C ILE A 218 23.50 -5.43 -10.56
N GLU A 219 23.27 -4.15 -10.26
CA GLU A 219 24.29 -3.24 -9.81
C GLU A 219 23.86 -2.60 -8.50
N THR A 220 24.65 -2.78 -7.45
CA THR A 220 24.41 -2.20 -6.13
C THR A 220 25.42 -1.08 -5.91
N ASP A 221 24.95 0.16 -6.12
CA ASP A 221 25.78 1.36 -5.97
C ASP A 221 24.88 2.61 -5.89
N GLU A 222 25.48 3.75 -5.55
CA GLU A 222 24.82 5.05 -5.54
C GLU A 222 25.08 5.80 -6.84
N ILE A 223 24.03 6.49 -7.31
CA ILE A 223 24.13 7.38 -8.47
C ILE A 223 24.95 8.61 -8.06
N GLU A 224 25.98 8.94 -8.84
CA GLU A 224 26.73 10.19 -8.71
C GLU A 224 26.03 11.30 -9.52
N TYR A 225 25.84 11.08 -10.83
CA TYR A 225 25.06 11.94 -11.71
C TYR A 225 24.66 11.23 -13.00
N PHE A 226 23.69 11.81 -13.71
CA PHE A 226 23.31 11.38 -15.06
C PHE A 226 24.22 12.01 -16.10
N GLN A 227 24.53 11.25 -17.16
CA GLN A 227 25.27 11.67 -18.34
C GLN A 227 24.38 11.58 -19.57
N ASN A 228 24.84 12.14 -20.71
CA ASN A 228 24.07 12.14 -21.98
C ASN A 228 23.62 10.72 -22.41
N ASN A 229 24.40 9.69 -22.13
CA ASN A 229 24.16 8.32 -22.60
C ASN A 229 24.00 7.30 -21.46
N GLY A 230 23.79 7.76 -20.22
CA GLY A 230 23.64 6.84 -19.09
C GLY A 230 23.82 7.46 -17.72
N ILE A 231 24.34 6.65 -16.80
CA ILE A 231 24.47 7.01 -15.38
C ILE A 231 25.91 6.74 -14.90
N LYS A 232 26.51 7.74 -14.27
CA LYS A 232 27.77 7.61 -13.51
C LYS A 232 27.46 7.22 -12.08
N LEU A 233 28.15 6.20 -11.58
CA LEU A 233 28.05 5.72 -10.22
C LEU A 233 29.18 6.25 -9.34
N LYS A 234 28.99 6.29 -8.02
CA LYS A 234 30.02 6.72 -7.06
C LYS A 234 31.27 5.83 -7.08
N SER A 235 31.17 4.58 -7.47
CA SER A 235 32.31 3.69 -7.71
C SER A 235 33.12 4.04 -8.98
N SER A 236 32.78 5.12 -9.65
CA SER A 236 33.35 5.54 -10.95
C SER A 236 32.93 4.65 -12.14
N LYS A 237 32.06 3.66 -11.95
CA LYS A 237 31.49 2.86 -13.01
C LYS A 237 30.45 3.66 -13.81
N GLU A 238 30.43 3.46 -15.12
CA GLU A 238 29.45 4.06 -16.01
C GLU A 238 28.49 2.99 -16.54
N LEU A 239 27.20 3.31 -16.52
CA LEU A 239 26.14 2.46 -17.02
C LEU A 239 25.50 3.14 -18.22
N GLU A 240 25.58 2.52 -19.39
CA GLU A 240 24.92 3.00 -20.59
C GLU A 240 23.43 2.63 -20.59
N ALA A 241 22.58 3.55 -21.03
CA ALA A 241 21.17 3.34 -21.18
C ALA A 241 20.57 4.13 -22.37
N ASP A 242 19.55 3.55 -22.99
CA ASP A 242 18.64 4.24 -23.91
C ASP A 242 17.37 4.69 -23.14
N ILE A 243 17.00 3.93 -22.09
CA ILE A 243 15.82 4.18 -21.25
C ILE A 243 16.19 4.00 -19.78
N VAL A 244 15.76 4.92 -18.94
CA VAL A 244 15.84 4.81 -17.48
C VAL A 244 14.45 4.78 -16.89
N ILE A 245 14.18 3.75 -16.07
CA ILE A 245 12.90 3.57 -15.36
C ILE A 245 13.13 3.82 -13.88
N THR A 246 12.47 4.86 -13.34
CA THR A 246 12.58 5.25 -11.93
C THR A 246 11.60 4.49 -11.07
N ALA A 247 11.91 3.21 -10.76
CA ALA A 247 11.13 2.38 -9.84
C ALA A 247 11.44 2.71 -8.36
N THR A 248 11.53 4.01 -8.06
CA THR A 248 12.04 4.58 -6.81
C THR A 248 10.98 4.79 -5.72
N GLY A 249 9.76 4.34 -5.99
CA GLY A 249 8.66 4.33 -5.04
C GLY A 249 7.52 5.28 -5.37
N LEU A 250 6.59 5.38 -4.44
CA LEU A 250 5.35 6.13 -4.59
C LEU A 250 5.27 7.25 -3.54
N ASN A 251 4.45 8.24 -3.81
CA ASN A 251 4.04 9.25 -2.85
C ASN A 251 2.76 8.79 -2.15
N LEU A 252 2.61 9.15 -0.89
CA LEU A 252 1.40 8.86 -0.12
C LEU A 252 0.48 10.07 -0.07
N GLN A 253 -0.82 9.80 -0.03
CA GLN A 253 -1.87 10.83 0.04
C GLN A 253 -3.11 10.25 0.72
N GLN A 254 -3.65 10.95 1.70
CA GLN A 254 -4.88 10.53 2.36
C GLN A 254 -6.09 10.81 1.47
N PHE A 255 -7.11 9.96 1.56
CA PHE A 255 -8.42 10.12 0.92
C PHE A 255 -8.38 10.36 -0.60
N GLY A 256 -7.31 9.90 -1.29
CA GLY A 256 -7.13 10.14 -2.73
C GLY A 256 -6.99 11.63 -3.09
N GLY A 257 -6.63 12.49 -2.12
CA GLY A 257 -6.53 13.93 -2.30
C GLY A 257 -7.85 14.69 -2.13
N THR A 258 -8.93 14.00 -1.75
CA THR A 258 -10.21 14.66 -1.42
C THR A 258 -10.04 15.52 -0.17
N GLU A 259 -10.42 16.79 -0.24
CA GLU A 259 -10.46 17.70 0.91
C GLU A 259 -11.72 17.43 1.75
N ILE A 260 -11.54 17.23 3.04
CA ILE A 260 -12.64 16.96 3.99
C ILE A 260 -12.87 18.19 4.86
N PHE A 261 -14.14 18.60 4.99
CA PHE A 261 -14.56 19.71 5.83
C PHE A 261 -15.69 19.25 6.76
N VAL A 262 -15.65 19.73 8.01
CA VAL A 262 -16.73 19.58 8.99
C VAL A 262 -17.14 20.97 9.45
N ASP A 263 -18.39 21.37 9.18
CA ASP A 263 -18.93 22.72 9.49
C ASP A 263 -17.99 23.85 9.05
N ASN A 264 -17.53 23.79 7.78
CA ASN A 264 -16.58 24.68 7.12
C ASN A 264 -15.13 24.63 7.63
N ASN A 265 -14.82 23.81 8.63
CA ASN A 265 -13.45 23.62 9.10
C ASN A 265 -12.78 22.52 8.31
N LYS A 266 -11.67 22.84 7.64
CA LYS A 266 -10.87 21.84 6.91
C LYS A 266 -10.24 20.88 7.91
N ILE A 267 -10.42 19.59 7.65
CA ILE A 267 -9.84 18.53 8.48
C ILE A 267 -8.41 18.22 8.00
N ASN A 268 -7.48 18.27 8.94
CA ASN A 268 -6.14 17.71 8.77
C ASN A 268 -6.13 16.28 9.32
N PRO A 269 -5.99 15.24 8.50
CA PRO A 269 -5.99 13.86 8.98
C PRO A 269 -4.96 13.59 10.09
N ALA A 270 -3.80 14.23 10.05
CA ALA A 270 -2.74 14.08 11.04
C ALA A 270 -3.10 14.57 12.45
N GLU A 271 -4.11 15.41 12.57
CA GLU A 271 -4.63 15.91 13.85
C GLU A 271 -5.75 15.04 14.42
N THR A 272 -6.17 14.00 13.67
CA THR A 272 -7.21 13.07 14.08
C THR A 272 -6.61 11.79 14.67
N MET A 273 -7.45 11.03 15.38
CA MET A 273 -7.12 9.70 15.89
C MET A 273 -8.02 8.66 15.23
N THR A 274 -7.46 7.49 14.85
CA THR A 274 -8.25 6.43 14.23
C THR A 274 -9.00 5.58 15.25
N TYR A 275 -10.29 5.39 14.99
CA TYR A 275 -11.14 4.43 15.69
C TYR A 275 -11.22 3.13 14.89
N LYS A 276 -10.82 2.01 15.50
CA LYS A 276 -10.72 0.66 14.89
C LYS A 276 -9.95 0.64 13.56
N SER A 277 -9.04 1.62 13.35
CA SER A 277 -8.26 1.84 12.12
C SER A 277 -9.13 2.07 10.86
N MET A 278 -10.35 2.60 11.01
CA MET A 278 -11.27 2.81 9.89
C MET A 278 -12.12 4.08 9.97
N MET A 279 -12.39 4.63 11.15
CA MET A 279 -13.05 5.92 11.30
C MET A 279 -12.09 6.91 11.95
N PHE A 280 -12.42 8.20 11.94
CA PHE A 280 -11.53 9.28 12.40
C PHE A 280 -12.23 10.11 13.46
N SER A 281 -11.51 10.46 14.52
CA SER A 281 -12.07 11.29 15.60
C SER A 281 -12.57 12.63 15.06
N GLY A 282 -13.77 13.02 15.48
CA GLY A 282 -14.38 14.30 15.10
C GLY A 282 -14.97 14.37 13.69
N ILE A 283 -14.88 13.31 12.86
CA ILE A 283 -15.48 13.29 11.52
C ILE A 283 -16.78 12.48 11.56
N PRO A 284 -17.94 13.11 11.34
CA PRO A 284 -19.23 12.45 11.39
C PRO A 284 -19.48 11.57 10.18
N ASN A 285 -20.18 10.43 10.37
CA ASN A 285 -20.66 9.55 9.30
C ASN A 285 -19.59 9.25 8.22
N PHE A 286 -18.37 8.97 8.67
CA PHE A 286 -17.22 8.80 7.80
C PHE A 286 -16.44 7.53 8.13
N ALA A 287 -16.07 6.78 7.12
CA ALA A 287 -15.15 5.66 7.24
C ALA A 287 -14.16 5.63 6.07
N ASN A 288 -12.98 5.04 6.30
CA ASN A 288 -11.96 4.84 5.30
C ASN A 288 -11.43 3.40 5.34
N SER A 289 -11.33 2.77 4.18
CA SER A 289 -10.74 1.44 4.07
C SER A 289 -9.22 1.54 3.97
N PHE A 290 -8.54 1.08 5.02
CA PHE A 290 -7.09 0.98 5.08
C PHE A 290 -6.68 -0.46 5.44
N GLY A 291 -5.70 -1.01 4.72
CA GLY A 291 -5.30 -2.42 4.88
C GLY A 291 -4.22 -2.63 5.94
N TYR A 292 -3.84 -3.90 6.10
CA TYR A 292 -2.67 -4.27 6.90
C TYR A 292 -1.36 -4.00 6.16
N ILE A 293 -0.32 -3.62 6.89
CA ILE A 293 1.03 -3.53 6.35
C ILE A 293 1.72 -4.90 6.31
N ASN A 294 1.30 -5.82 7.19
CA ASN A 294 1.89 -7.15 7.41
C ASN A 294 1.06 -8.32 6.86
N ALA A 295 -0.07 -8.04 6.23
CA ALA A 295 -0.96 -9.03 5.65
C ALA A 295 -1.68 -8.50 4.41
N SER A 296 -2.55 -9.32 3.80
CA SER A 296 -3.37 -8.88 2.67
C SER A 296 -4.33 -7.76 3.06
N TRP A 297 -4.39 -6.72 2.25
CA TRP A 297 -5.30 -5.59 2.41
C TRP A 297 -6.77 -5.99 2.46
N THR A 298 -7.15 -6.99 1.65
CA THR A 298 -8.53 -7.48 1.57
C THR A 298 -9.05 -8.01 2.90
N LEU A 299 -8.17 -8.51 3.77
CA LEU A 299 -8.56 -9.00 5.09
C LEU A 299 -9.12 -7.88 5.97
N LYS A 300 -8.46 -6.71 5.99
CA LYS A 300 -8.93 -5.54 6.76
C LYS A 300 -10.11 -4.87 6.07
N ALA A 301 -10.08 -4.78 4.73
CA ALA A 301 -11.19 -4.21 3.96
C ALA A 301 -12.51 -4.96 4.20
N ASP A 302 -12.49 -6.29 4.21
CA ASP A 302 -13.67 -7.10 4.55
C ASP A 302 -14.22 -6.77 5.95
N LEU A 303 -13.32 -6.69 6.95
CA LEU A 303 -13.72 -6.35 8.32
C LEU A 303 -14.26 -4.92 8.42
N THR A 304 -13.65 -3.98 7.70
CA THR A 304 -14.13 -2.59 7.64
C THR A 304 -15.52 -2.51 7.03
N CYS A 305 -15.74 -3.17 5.89
CA CYS A 305 -17.06 -3.21 5.24
C CYS A 305 -18.12 -3.83 6.18
N GLU A 306 -17.77 -4.92 6.87
CA GLU A 306 -18.68 -5.55 7.82
C GLU A 306 -19.03 -4.63 8.99
N PHE A 307 -18.03 -3.93 9.55
CA PHE A 307 -18.28 -2.97 10.63
C PHE A 307 -19.16 -1.81 10.16
N VAL A 308 -18.88 -1.24 8.99
CA VAL A 308 -19.69 -0.15 8.41
C VAL A 308 -21.13 -0.59 8.21
N CYS A 309 -21.37 -1.80 7.66
CA CYS A 309 -22.72 -2.33 7.53
C CYS A 309 -23.43 -2.51 8.89
N LYS A 310 -22.70 -3.01 9.91
CA LYS A 310 -23.25 -3.12 11.28
C LYS A 310 -23.59 -1.76 11.88
N LEU A 311 -22.72 -0.77 11.66
CA LEU A 311 -22.92 0.59 12.12
C LEU A 311 -24.15 1.23 11.50
N LEU A 312 -24.30 1.16 10.17
CA LEU A 312 -25.45 1.70 9.45
C LEU A 312 -26.75 1.03 9.92
N ASN A 313 -26.77 -0.30 9.99
CA ASN A 313 -27.96 -1.03 10.52
C ASN A 313 -28.29 -0.67 11.97
N HIS A 314 -27.27 -0.37 12.79
CA HIS A 314 -27.47 0.09 14.16
C HIS A 314 -28.06 1.49 14.19
N MET A 315 -27.57 2.40 13.33
CA MET A 315 -28.11 3.75 13.20
C MET A 315 -29.57 3.73 12.75
N ASP A 316 -29.87 3.02 11.68
CA ASP A 316 -31.23 2.90 11.14
C ASP A 316 -32.22 2.35 12.19
N LYS A 317 -31.82 1.26 12.87
CA LYS A 317 -32.66 0.62 13.89
C LYS A 317 -32.99 1.52 15.07
N ASN A 318 -32.10 2.47 15.41
CA ASN A 318 -32.25 3.33 16.57
C ASN A 318 -32.62 4.79 16.20
N GLY A 319 -32.89 5.08 14.93
CA GLY A 319 -33.22 6.44 14.46
C GLY A 319 -32.09 7.45 14.66
N PHE A 320 -30.84 7.03 14.45
CA PHE A 320 -29.70 7.94 14.54
C PHE A 320 -29.36 8.55 13.17
N SER A 321 -29.30 9.86 13.09
CA SER A 321 -28.90 10.60 11.88
C SER A 321 -27.38 10.68 11.72
N SER A 322 -26.65 10.73 12.84
CA SER A 322 -25.18 10.79 12.76
C SER A 322 -24.48 10.03 13.88
N CYS A 323 -23.24 9.64 13.56
CA CYS A 323 -22.30 9.00 14.48
C CYS A 323 -20.91 9.65 14.36
N VAL A 324 -20.27 9.95 15.48
CA VAL A 324 -18.95 10.60 15.52
C VAL A 324 -18.06 9.89 16.53
N PRO A 325 -16.91 9.33 16.10
CA PRO A 325 -15.93 8.80 17.04
C PRO A 325 -15.33 9.93 17.90
N LYS A 326 -15.31 9.73 19.22
CA LYS A 326 -14.75 10.71 20.18
C LYS A 326 -13.90 9.99 21.21
N PRO A 327 -12.56 10.19 21.23
CA PRO A 327 -11.71 9.65 22.28
C PRO A 327 -12.02 10.38 23.60
N ASP A 328 -12.04 9.64 24.69
CA ASP A 328 -12.10 10.25 26.03
C ASP A 328 -10.71 10.79 26.43
N GLN A 329 -10.65 11.64 27.46
CA GLN A 329 -9.43 12.28 27.93
C GLN A 329 -8.37 11.30 28.47
N SER A 330 -8.73 10.05 28.75
CA SER A 330 -7.82 9.03 29.25
C SER A 330 -7.06 8.31 28.13
N VAL A 331 -7.43 8.53 26.85
CA VAL A 331 -6.72 7.97 25.70
C VAL A 331 -5.48 8.84 25.43
N LYS A 332 -4.32 8.22 25.54
CA LYS A 332 -3.05 8.90 25.23
C LYS A 332 -2.75 8.71 23.73
N GLU A 333 -2.41 9.80 23.07
CA GLU A 333 -1.99 9.79 21.68
C GLU A 333 -0.65 9.06 21.53
N GLN A 334 -0.57 8.24 20.48
CA GLN A 334 0.65 7.62 20.00
C GLN A 334 0.91 8.09 18.58
N GLU A 335 2.01 8.78 18.40
CA GLU A 335 2.53 9.16 17.08
C GLU A 335 3.32 7.99 16.48
N ASP A 336 3.61 8.06 15.19
CA ASP A 336 4.57 7.19 14.49
C ASP A 336 4.33 5.67 14.55
N TRP A 337 3.11 5.22 14.87
CA TRP A 337 2.79 3.80 14.90
C TRP A 337 3.16 3.07 13.59
N LEU A 338 3.00 3.75 12.46
CA LEU A 338 3.31 3.18 11.14
C LEU A 338 4.82 3.12 10.91
N ALA A 339 5.56 4.14 11.33
CA ALA A 339 7.01 4.19 11.19
C ALA A 339 7.72 3.21 12.14
N SER A 340 7.17 2.96 13.33
CA SER A 340 7.73 1.98 14.27
C SER A 340 7.60 0.53 13.79
N GLU A 341 6.53 0.23 13.03
CA GLU A 341 6.31 -1.10 12.47
C GLU A 341 7.02 -1.33 11.14
N PHE A 342 7.30 -0.24 10.38
CA PHE A 342 7.76 -0.37 9.00
C PHE A 342 8.76 0.72 8.60
N SER A 343 10.01 0.32 8.34
CA SER A 343 11.13 1.26 8.07
C SER A 343 11.25 1.70 6.60
N SER A 344 10.22 1.52 5.78
CA SER A 344 10.26 1.90 4.35
C SER A 344 10.30 3.42 4.16
N GLY A 345 11.20 3.91 3.30
CA GLY A 345 11.42 5.34 3.10
C GLY A 345 10.19 6.14 2.66
N TYR A 346 9.27 5.53 1.90
CA TYR A 346 8.04 6.21 1.47
C TYR A 346 7.08 6.49 2.65
N ILE A 347 7.10 5.64 3.68
CA ILE A 347 6.33 5.87 4.91
C ILE A 347 6.94 7.01 5.72
N HIS A 348 8.26 6.97 5.95
CA HIS A 348 8.92 8.04 6.71
C HIS A 348 8.76 9.42 6.08
N ARG A 349 8.73 9.50 4.74
CA ARG A 349 8.49 10.78 4.05
C ARG A 349 7.08 11.33 4.27
N ALA A 350 6.11 10.49 4.56
CA ALA A 350 4.69 10.85 4.58
C ALA A 350 4.00 10.62 5.94
N ILE A 351 4.73 10.21 6.98
CA ILE A 351 4.15 9.88 8.28
C ILE A 351 3.34 11.04 8.86
N HIS A 352 3.80 12.28 8.63
CA HIS A 352 3.14 13.52 9.05
C HIS A 352 1.78 13.76 8.40
N LEU A 353 1.38 12.95 7.40
CA LEU A 353 0.06 13.01 6.76
C LEU A 353 -0.94 12.02 7.37
N PHE A 354 -0.45 11.11 8.23
CA PHE A 354 -1.27 10.04 8.77
C PHE A 354 -1.89 10.38 10.12
N PRO A 355 -3.09 9.84 10.40
CA PRO A 355 -3.74 10.04 11.69
C PRO A 355 -2.96 9.33 12.80
N LYS A 356 -3.13 9.83 14.00
CA LYS A 356 -2.60 9.26 15.23
C LYS A 356 -3.36 7.99 15.62
N THR A 357 -2.79 7.22 16.53
CA THR A 357 -3.45 6.12 17.23
C THR A 357 -3.48 6.38 18.73
N GLY A 358 -4.33 5.67 19.44
CA GLY A 358 -4.37 5.71 20.90
C GLY A 358 -3.64 4.51 21.52
N ASP A 359 -3.38 4.61 22.80
CA ASP A 359 -2.71 3.60 23.62
C ASP A 359 -3.63 2.42 24.04
N LYS A 360 -4.93 2.55 23.85
CA LYS A 360 -5.94 1.53 24.21
C LYS A 360 -7.04 1.36 23.15
N SER A 361 -7.63 0.15 23.08
CA SER A 361 -8.79 -0.15 22.24
C SER A 361 -9.97 0.78 22.61
N PRO A 362 -10.74 1.26 21.63
CA PRO A 362 -10.73 0.92 20.19
C PRO A 362 -9.84 1.82 19.32
N TRP A 363 -8.93 2.59 19.93
CA TRP A 363 -8.08 3.58 19.28
C TRP A 363 -6.71 3.05 18.84
N THR A 364 -6.37 1.80 19.23
CA THR A 364 -5.12 1.15 18.82
C THR A 364 -5.19 0.66 17.39
N ASN A 365 -4.01 0.59 16.74
CA ASN A 365 -3.86 -0.12 15.47
C ASN A 365 -3.15 -1.46 15.74
N ASN A 366 -3.92 -2.53 15.81
CA ASN A 366 -3.41 -3.83 16.22
C ASN A 366 -2.49 -4.51 15.20
N GLN A 367 -2.59 -4.18 13.92
CA GLN A 367 -1.92 -4.89 12.83
C GLN A 367 -2.04 -6.44 12.96
N ASN A 368 -3.17 -6.90 13.51
CA ASN A 368 -3.44 -8.30 13.81
C ASN A 368 -4.86 -8.68 13.41
N TYR A 369 -4.98 -9.50 12.36
CA TYR A 369 -6.28 -9.91 11.83
C TYR A 369 -7.18 -10.60 12.86
N PHE A 370 -6.63 -11.47 13.73
CA PHE A 370 -7.45 -12.22 14.68
C PHE A 370 -8.03 -11.33 15.79
N LYS A 371 -7.26 -10.34 16.26
CA LYS A 371 -7.76 -9.34 17.21
C LYS A 371 -8.86 -8.50 16.57
N ASP A 372 -8.59 -7.95 15.38
CA ASP A 372 -9.56 -7.13 14.66
C ASP A 372 -10.81 -7.93 14.30
N PHE A 373 -10.66 -9.18 13.88
CA PHE A 373 -11.76 -10.09 13.60
C PHE A 373 -12.65 -10.26 14.85
N TYR A 374 -12.05 -10.53 16.00
CA TYR A 374 -12.80 -10.69 17.25
C TYR A 374 -13.52 -9.40 17.66
N GLU A 375 -12.82 -8.26 17.63
CA GLU A 375 -13.38 -6.95 17.99
C GLU A 375 -14.53 -6.54 17.06
N ILE A 376 -14.42 -6.83 15.77
CA ILE A 376 -15.44 -6.44 14.79
C ILE A 376 -16.61 -7.43 14.78
N LYS A 377 -16.34 -8.74 14.86
CA LYS A 377 -17.39 -9.76 14.83
C LYS A 377 -18.25 -9.77 16.08
N PHE A 378 -17.63 -9.67 17.24
CA PHE A 378 -18.26 -9.89 18.55
C PHE A 378 -18.33 -8.61 19.40
N GLY A 379 -17.63 -7.56 19.04
CA GLY A 379 -17.69 -6.27 19.71
C GLY A 379 -19.02 -5.54 19.47
N LYS A 380 -19.39 -4.70 20.42
CA LYS A 380 -20.55 -3.81 20.30
C LYS A 380 -20.24 -2.66 19.35
N VAL A 381 -21.23 -2.22 18.58
CA VAL A 381 -21.16 -0.99 17.78
C VAL A 381 -21.17 0.23 18.70
N ASN A 382 -22.11 0.24 19.64
CA ASN A 382 -22.12 1.27 20.70
C ASN A 382 -21.22 0.80 21.85
N ASP A 383 -19.94 1.11 21.78
CA ASP A 383 -18.91 0.77 22.76
C ASP A 383 -18.49 1.95 23.66
N GLY A 384 -19.24 3.07 23.56
CA GLY A 384 -18.98 4.30 24.31
C GLY A 384 -17.94 5.24 23.66
N ALA A 385 -17.26 4.81 22.60
CA ALA A 385 -16.31 5.64 21.87
C ALA A 385 -16.92 6.35 20.64
N ILE A 386 -18.17 6.01 20.27
CA ILE A 386 -18.94 6.70 19.24
C ILE A 386 -20.09 7.45 19.90
N SER A 387 -20.20 8.74 19.62
CA SER A 387 -21.39 9.55 19.97
C SER A 387 -22.40 9.47 18.84
N PHE A 388 -23.65 9.19 19.17
CA PHE A 388 -24.77 9.14 18.24
C PHE A 388 -25.72 10.32 18.46
N LYS A 389 -26.27 10.86 17.38
CA LYS A 389 -27.31 11.92 17.41
C LYS A 389 -28.61 11.35 16.89
N GLN A 390 -29.71 11.61 17.60
CA GLN A 390 -31.06 11.22 17.15
C GLN A 390 -31.46 12.04 15.92
N GLU A 391 -32.16 11.38 15.01
CA GLU A 391 -32.83 12.06 13.91
C GLU A 391 -33.83 13.11 14.46
N LYS A 392 -33.81 14.31 13.89
CA LYS A 392 -34.82 15.31 14.25
C LYS A 392 -36.18 14.81 13.77
N ILE A 393 -37.09 14.55 14.69
CA ILE A 393 -38.51 14.29 14.35
C ILE A 393 -39.02 15.58 13.75
N ALA A 394 -39.37 15.54 12.45
CA ALA A 394 -39.90 16.69 11.71
C ALA A 394 -41.34 17.00 12.18
#